data_13e52dcd193415db9c98c045dfc4342a
#
_entry.id   13e52dcd193415db9c98c045dfc4342a
#
_cell.length_a   1.000
_cell.length_b   1.000
_cell.length_c   1.000
_cell.angle_alpha   90.00
_cell.angle_beta   90.00
_cell.angle_gamma   90.00
#
_symmetry.space_group_name_H-M   'P 1'
#
loop_
_entity.id
_entity.type
_entity.pdbx_description
1 polymer ?
#
loop_
_entity_poly.entity_id
_entity_poly.type
_entity_poly.pdbx_seq_one_letter_code
_entity_poly.pdbx_strand_id
1 'polypeptide(L)'
;MATPARPLTASEVETRSFERGAPGYLPSHVDLFLAKAARALVGRDGETLTRWDVLRQRFPLGPRGYATNEVDAFLVRLAAQFPDPDPAAQQEILRKLEGG
;
A
#
# COMPACT_ATOMS: atom_id res chain seq x y z
N MET A 1 -14.97 -21.53 12.16
CA MET A 1 -14.03 -20.78 12.99
C MET A 1 -13.19 -19.88 12.12
N ALA A 2 -13.25 -18.58 12.34
CA ALA A 2 -12.46 -17.66 11.53
C ALA A 2 -10.98 -17.80 11.87
N THR A 3 -10.14 -18.09 10.87
CA THR A 3 -8.72 -18.08 11.05
C THR A 3 -8.28 -16.62 11.21
N PRO A 4 -7.56 -16.26 12.29
CA PRO A 4 -7.09 -14.89 12.40
C PRO A 4 -6.22 -14.57 11.19
N ALA A 5 -6.41 -13.36 10.64
CA ALA A 5 -5.61 -12.91 9.51
C ALA A 5 -4.14 -12.87 9.94
N ARG A 6 -3.34 -13.73 9.37
CA ARG A 6 -1.91 -13.70 9.66
C ARG A 6 -1.27 -12.47 9.02
N PRO A 7 -0.18 -11.95 9.61
CA PRO A 7 0.52 -10.84 9.00
C PRO A 7 1.03 -11.21 7.61
N LEU A 8 1.02 -10.24 6.71
CA LEU A 8 1.59 -10.42 5.38
C LEU A 8 3.12 -10.42 5.47
N THR A 9 3.75 -11.36 4.78
CA THR A 9 5.21 -11.40 4.69
C THR A 9 5.65 -10.58 3.48
N ALA A 10 6.91 -10.14 3.50
CA ALA A 10 7.48 -9.43 2.36
C ALA A 10 7.37 -10.25 1.07
N SER A 11 7.62 -11.56 1.17
CA SER A 11 7.53 -12.45 0.01
C SER A 11 6.11 -12.49 -0.56
N GLU A 12 5.10 -12.57 0.32
CA GLU A 12 3.71 -12.58 -0.12
C GLU A 12 3.34 -11.27 -0.81
N VAL A 13 3.80 -10.14 -0.28
CA VAL A 13 3.53 -8.84 -0.87
C VAL A 13 4.20 -8.71 -2.23
N GLU A 14 5.48 -9.09 -2.31
CA GLU A 14 6.27 -8.97 -3.53
C GLU A 14 5.76 -9.83 -4.67
N THR A 15 5.23 -11.02 -4.34
CA THR A 15 4.79 -11.98 -5.36
C THR A 15 3.28 -11.98 -5.59
N ARG A 16 2.56 -11.07 -4.93
CA ARG A 16 1.11 -11.01 -5.05
C ARG A 16 0.68 -10.66 -6.47
N SER A 17 -0.25 -11.43 -7.00
CA SER A 17 -0.93 -11.10 -8.24
C SER A 17 -2.43 -10.98 -7.97
N PHE A 18 -3.14 -10.37 -8.90
CA PHE A 18 -4.56 -10.09 -8.75
C PHE A 18 -5.31 -10.54 -10.01
N GLU A 19 -6.61 -10.76 -9.85
CA GLU A 19 -7.47 -10.98 -10.99
C GLU A 19 -7.44 -9.78 -11.92
N ARG A 20 -7.71 -10.02 -13.20
CA ARG A 20 -7.74 -8.93 -14.18
C ARG A 20 -9.10 -8.27 -14.17
N GLY A 21 -9.10 -6.98 -14.41
CA GLY A 21 -10.30 -6.15 -14.50
C GLY A 21 -10.25 -5.24 -15.72
N ALA A 22 -11.41 -4.80 -16.16
CA ALA A 22 -11.53 -3.87 -17.27
C ALA A 22 -12.59 -2.81 -16.94
N PRO A 23 -12.19 -1.57 -16.56
CA PRO A 23 -10.79 -1.12 -16.42
C PRO A 23 -10.11 -1.70 -15.19
N GLY A 24 -8.78 -1.57 -15.15
CA GLY A 24 -8.01 -2.04 -14.01
C GLY A 24 -6.79 -1.16 -13.78
N TYR A 25 -6.17 -1.31 -12.61
CA TYR A 25 -4.93 -0.59 -12.32
C TYR A 25 -3.79 -1.15 -13.16
N LEU A 26 -2.94 -0.28 -13.68
CA LEU A 26 -1.79 -0.70 -14.48
C LEU A 26 -0.88 -1.60 -13.64
N PRO A 27 -0.65 -2.85 -14.07
CA PRO A 27 0.10 -3.81 -13.27
C PRO A 27 1.51 -3.37 -12.91
N SER A 28 2.21 -2.70 -13.83
CA SER A 28 3.57 -2.25 -13.57
C SER A 28 3.65 -1.28 -12.40
N HIS A 29 2.67 -0.39 -12.27
CA HIS A 29 2.63 0.57 -11.17
C HIS A 29 2.33 -0.11 -9.84
N VAL A 30 1.37 -1.04 -9.84
CA VAL A 30 1.03 -1.80 -8.64
C VAL A 30 2.22 -2.64 -8.21
N ASP A 31 2.84 -3.36 -9.14
CA ASP A 31 3.96 -4.24 -8.85
C ASP A 31 5.15 -3.46 -8.28
N LEU A 32 5.44 -2.28 -8.82
CA LEU A 32 6.53 -1.43 -8.30
C LEU A 32 6.25 -0.99 -6.86
N PHE A 33 5.01 -0.61 -6.59
CA PHE A 33 4.65 -0.19 -5.23
C PHE A 33 4.73 -1.37 -4.26
N LEU A 34 4.26 -2.55 -4.66
CA LEU A 34 4.30 -3.73 -3.81
C LEU A 34 5.75 -4.17 -3.53
N ALA A 35 6.64 -4.03 -4.51
CA ALA A 35 8.06 -4.30 -4.29
C ALA A 35 8.64 -3.35 -3.25
N LYS A 36 8.29 -2.06 -3.33
CA LYS A 36 8.71 -1.07 -2.34
C LYS A 36 8.15 -1.40 -0.95
N ALA A 37 6.89 -1.77 -0.88
CA ALA A 37 6.25 -2.13 0.38
C ALA A 37 6.88 -3.38 1.00
N ALA A 38 7.26 -4.35 0.16
CA ALA A 38 7.94 -5.55 0.65
C ALA A 38 9.28 -5.21 1.30
N ARG A 39 10.04 -4.30 0.67
CA ARG A 39 11.31 -3.85 1.25
C ARG A 39 11.09 -3.10 2.57
N ALA A 40 10.05 -2.29 2.62
CA ALA A 40 9.72 -1.54 3.84
C ALA A 40 9.30 -2.47 4.99
N LEU A 41 8.62 -3.58 4.69
CA LEU A 41 8.20 -4.54 5.72
C LEU A 41 9.40 -5.16 6.45
N VAL A 42 10.51 -5.34 5.77
CA VAL A 42 11.72 -5.92 6.36
C VAL A 42 12.80 -4.89 6.60
N GLY A 43 12.53 -3.62 6.40
CA GLY A 43 13.48 -2.54 6.61
C GLY A 43 14.67 -2.55 5.66
N ARG A 44 14.49 -3.13 4.48
CA ARG A 44 15.57 -3.26 3.51
C ARG A 44 15.81 -1.94 2.78
N ASP A 45 17.07 -1.62 2.52
CA ASP A 45 17.49 -0.45 1.75
C ASP A 45 16.99 0.88 2.34
N GLY A 46 16.71 0.91 3.64
CA GLY A 46 16.23 2.11 4.31
C GLY A 46 14.81 2.50 3.92
N GLU A 47 14.07 1.61 3.24
CA GLU A 47 12.69 1.90 2.87
C GLU A 47 11.80 1.96 4.10
N THR A 48 11.01 3.01 4.18
CA THR A 48 10.02 3.17 5.25
C THR A 48 8.69 3.59 4.66
N LEU A 49 7.62 3.05 5.20
CA LEU A 49 6.27 3.42 4.83
C LEU A 49 5.43 3.49 6.09
N THR A 50 4.41 4.33 6.05
CA THR A 50 3.41 4.39 7.09
C THR A 50 2.10 3.83 6.55
N ARG A 51 1.15 3.59 7.44
CA ARG A 51 -0.20 3.17 7.04
C ARG A 51 -0.80 4.15 6.03
N TRP A 52 -0.60 5.45 6.24
CA TRP A 52 -1.11 6.48 5.34
C TRP A 52 -0.49 6.40 3.96
N ASP A 53 0.81 6.14 3.89
CA ASP A 53 1.49 6.02 2.61
C ASP A 53 0.85 4.93 1.76
N VAL A 54 0.48 3.82 2.39
CA VAL A 54 -0.16 2.70 1.68
C VAL A 54 -1.59 3.06 1.28
N LEU A 55 -2.38 3.62 2.21
CA LEU A 55 -3.78 3.94 1.95
C LEU A 55 -3.96 5.07 0.94
N ARG A 56 -2.97 5.92 0.80
CA ARG A 56 -3.02 7.07 -0.11
C ARG A 56 -2.52 6.75 -1.52
N GLN A 57 -2.09 5.53 -1.75
CA GLN A 57 -1.60 5.17 -3.08
C GLN A 57 -2.70 5.26 -4.12
N ARG A 58 -2.36 5.83 -5.26
CA ARG A 58 -3.21 5.90 -6.43
C ARG A 58 -2.45 5.32 -7.60
N PHE A 59 -3.14 4.51 -8.38
CA PHE A 59 -2.54 3.89 -9.55
C PHE A 59 -3.34 4.31 -10.77
N PRO A 60 -2.66 4.54 -11.90
CA PRO A 60 -3.38 4.87 -13.12
C PRO A 60 -4.22 3.69 -13.59
N LEU A 61 -5.35 4.00 -14.21
CA LEU A 61 -6.24 3.01 -14.78
C LEU A 61 -5.93 2.83 -16.25
N GLY A 62 -6.09 1.61 -16.71
CA GLY A 62 -5.99 1.28 -18.12
C GLY A 62 -7.18 0.44 -18.56
N PRO A 63 -7.28 0.13 -19.86
CA PRO A 63 -8.38 -0.70 -20.35
C PRO A 63 -8.34 -2.12 -19.80
N ARG A 64 -7.17 -2.57 -19.40
CA ARG A 64 -6.98 -3.84 -18.70
C ARG A 64 -5.92 -3.65 -17.62
N GLY A 65 -6.10 -4.33 -16.50
CA GLY A 65 -5.14 -4.27 -15.41
C GLY A 65 -5.57 -5.17 -14.28
N TYR A 66 -5.08 -4.87 -13.09
CA TYR A 66 -5.53 -5.58 -11.90
C TYR A 66 -6.89 -5.05 -11.47
N ALA A 67 -7.79 -5.96 -11.10
CA ALA A 67 -9.11 -5.59 -10.61
C ALA A 67 -9.00 -4.62 -9.44
N THR A 68 -9.60 -3.44 -9.58
CA THR A 68 -9.42 -2.36 -8.60
C THR A 68 -9.88 -2.75 -7.21
N ASN A 69 -11.00 -3.47 -7.11
CA ASN A 69 -11.53 -3.89 -5.80
C ASN A 69 -10.57 -4.84 -5.09
N GLU A 70 -9.88 -5.71 -5.82
CA GLU A 70 -8.92 -6.63 -5.20
C GLU A 70 -7.66 -5.92 -4.72
N VAL A 71 -7.14 -4.99 -5.54
CA VAL A 71 -5.97 -4.21 -5.15
C VAL A 71 -6.30 -3.33 -3.95
N ASP A 72 -7.44 -2.65 -3.99
CA ASP A 72 -7.86 -1.78 -2.89
C ASP A 72 -8.01 -2.56 -1.58
N ALA A 73 -8.64 -3.73 -1.63
CA ALA A 73 -8.79 -4.58 -0.45
C ALA A 73 -7.43 -5.05 0.08
N PHE A 74 -6.53 -5.41 -0.83
CA PHE A 74 -5.19 -5.82 -0.44
C PHE A 74 -4.40 -4.68 0.21
N LEU A 75 -4.53 -3.46 -0.31
CA LEU A 75 -3.85 -2.30 0.27
C LEU A 75 -4.34 -2.00 1.68
N VAL A 76 -5.63 -2.16 1.94
CA VAL A 76 -6.16 -1.99 3.30
C VAL A 76 -5.53 -3.01 4.25
N ARG A 77 -5.44 -4.26 3.82
CA ARG A 77 -4.80 -5.31 4.60
C ARG A 77 -3.30 -5.04 4.79
N LEU A 78 -2.64 -4.59 3.74
CA LEU A 78 -1.21 -4.28 3.77
C LEU A 78 -0.95 -3.09 4.70
N ALA A 79 -1.79 -2.05 4.64
CA ALA A 79 -1.64 -0.87 5.47
C ALA A 79 -1.62 -1.22 6.97
N ALA A 80 -2.36 -2.24 7.37
CA ALA A 80 -2.40 -2.67 8.76
C ALA A 80 -1.05 -3.21 9.25
N GLN A 81 -0.13 -3.53 8.35
CA GLN A 81 1.21 -4.02 8.70
C GLN A 81 2.20 -2.88 8.97
N PHE A 82 1.80 -1.63 8.70
CA PHE A 82 2.68 -0.48 8.85
C PHE A 82 2.23 0.39 10.01
N PRO A 83 3.17 1.11 10.65
CA PRO A 83 2.82 1.97 11.76
C PRO A 83 2.05 3.21 11.30
N ASP A 84 1.30 3.79 12.23
CA ASP A 84 0.68 5.08 11.99
C ASP A 84 1.77 6.15 11.81
N PRO A 85 1.49 7.22 11.05
CA PRO A 85 2.44 8.31 10.93
C PRO A 85 2.75 8.92 12.29
N ASP A 86 3.98 9.46 12.41
CA ASP A 86 4.39 10.13 13.63
C ASP A 86 3.44 11.30 13.93
N PRO A 87 2.86 11.37 15.13
CA PRO A 87 1.97 12.48 15.49
C PRO A 87 2.61 13.86 15.33
N ALA A 88 3.90 13.97 15.60
CA ALA A 88 4.61 15.23 15.41
C ALA A 88 4.65 15.65 13.94
N ALA A 89 4.91 14.70 13.06
CA ALA A 89 4.92 14.97 11.63
C ALA A 89 3.53 15.35 11.13
N GLN A 90 2.48 14.69 11.64
CA GLN A 90 1.11 15.03 11.30
C GLN A 90 0.76 16.47 11.73
N GLN A 91 1.18 16.87 12.93
CA GLN A 91 0.94 18.21 13.41
C GLN A 91 1.64 19.27 12.56
N GLU A 92 2.84 18.98 12.09
CA GLU A 92 3.55 19.87 11.18
C GLU A 92 2.82 20.07 9.87
N ILE A 93 2.32 18.98 9.30
CA ILE A 93 1.56 19.03 8.06
C ILE A 93 0.28 19.83 8.24
N LEU A 94 -0.45 19.57 9.33
CA LEU A 94 -1.67 20.32 9.65
C LEU A 94 -1.38 21.78 9.87
N ARG A 95 -0.27 22.10 10.52
CA ARG A 95 0.14 23.48 10.77
C ARG A 95 0.43 24.22 9.46
N LYS A 96 1.09 23.56 8.53
CA LYS A 96 1.36 24.14 7.21
C LYS A 96 0.10 24.38 6.42
N LEU A 97 -0.87 23.49 6.55
CA LEU A 97 -2.15 23.64 5.88
C LEU A 97 -3.01 24.75 6.48
N GLU A 98 -2.90 24.96 7.80
CA GLU A 98 -3.67 25.98 8.51
C GLU A 98 -2.98 27.35 8.55
N GLY A 99 -1.65 27.33 8.60
CA GLY A 99 -0.87 28.55 8.81
C GLY A 99 -0.70 29.42 7.60
N GLY A 100 -1.21 29.00 6.49
CA GLY A 100 -1.09 29.82 5.29
C GLY A 100 0.32 29.96 4.79
#